data_5ab48d29cc934041cdedb0a51176bd35
#
_entry.id   5ab48d29cc934041cdedb0a51176bd35
#
_cell.length_a   1.000
_cell.length_b   1.000
_cell.length_c   1.000
_cell.angle_alpha   90.00
_cell.angle_beta   90.00
_cell.angle_gamma   90.00
#
_symmetry.space_group_name_H-M   'P 1'
#
loop_
_entity.id
_entity.type
_entity.pdbx_description
1 polymer ?
#
loop_
_entity_poly.entity_id
_entity_poly.type
_entity_poly.pdbx_seq_one_letter_code
_entity_poly.pdbx_strand_id
1 'polypeptide(L)'
;ETGVESHAAFGTYKYIRHRWLSYTCLIEIMATIVKSYEPTFWDKLYLPALAKGLMVTLKHFFRKKITIQYPDEKHVPPDGYRGLHRLNKFPDGKIRCVACEMCSAACPADCIHIIPGPSPWEDGNERFPVRFDIDLLRCIFCGFCEMACPEEAIELTEIYDFSNYTRDDLLIDKEGLLGVYELTKDTNYYSRPNAGQDSEALTSDKF
;
A
#
# COMPACT_ATOMS: atom_id res chain seq x y z
N GLU A 1 -50.20 -43.34 -10.24
CA GLU A 1 -51.11 -42.23 -9.92
C GLU A 1 -50.68 -41.64 -8.59
N THR A 2 -50.08 -40.57 -8.55
CA THR A 2 -50.38 -39.20 -8.28
C THR A 2 -49.08 -38.42 -8.09
N GLY A 3 -48.94 -37.40 -8.90
CA GLY A 3 -47.81 -36.51 -8.91
C GLY A 3 -47.77 -35.60 -7.69
N VAL A 4 -46.55 -35.27 -7.25
CA VAL A 4 -46.26 -34.09 -6.44
C VAL A 4 -45.16 -33.33 -7.17
N GLU A 5 -45.56 -32.28 -7.84
CA GLU A 5 -44.67 -31.30 -8.44
C GLU A 5 -44.01 -30.48 -7.33
N SER A 6 -42.70 -30.57 -7.15
CA SER A 6 -41.92 -29.71 -6.30
C SER A 6 -41.44 -28.49 -7.10
N HIS A 7 -42.14 -27.38 -6.98
CA HIS A 7 -41.83 -26.08 -7.59
C HIS A 7 -40.66 -25.31 -6.97
N ALA A 8 -39.77 -25.94 -6.20
CA ALA A 8 -38.71 -25.25 -5.49
C ALA A 8 -37.29 -25.32 -6.13
N ALA A 9 -37.11 -26.04 -7.23
CA ALA A 9 -35.78 -26.28 -7.81
C ALA A 9 -35.45 -25.41 -9.07
N PHE A 10 -36.41 -24.62 -9.55
CA PHE A 10 -36.26 -23.95 -10.86
C PHE A 10 -35.54 -22.60 -10.84
N GLY A 11 -35.42 -21.95 -9.68
CA GLY A 11 -34.79 -20.62 -9.56
C GLY A 11 -33.28 -20.64 -9.63
N THR A 12 -32.65 -21.63 -9.03
CA THR A 12 -31.18 -21.74 -8.93
C THR A 12 -30.55 -22.24 -10.24
N TYR A 13 -31.29 -23.09 -10.99
CA TYR A 13 -30.78 -23.64 -12.25
C TYR A 13 -30.70 -22.59 -13.38
N LYS A 14 -31.60 -21.60 -13.37
CA LYS A 14 -31.66 -20.54 -14.39
C LYS A 14 -30.47 -19.56 -14.21
N TYR A 15 -30.06 -19.31 -12.97
CA TYR A 15 -28.91 -18.42 -12.67
C TYR A 15 -27.57 -19.06 -13.04
N ILE A 16 -27.41 -20.37 -12.78
CA ILE A 16 -26.22 -21.13 -13.15
C ILE A 16 -26.07 -21.23 -14.66
N ARG A 17 -27.19 -21.43 -15.39
CA ARG A 17 -27.19 -21.54 -16.86
C ARG A 17 -26.76 -20.23 -17.54
N HIS A 18 -27.19 -19.07 -17.02
CA HIS A 18 -26.73 -17.76 -17.52
C HIS A 18 -25.26 -17.46 -17.22
N ARG A 19 -24.77 -17.93 -16.10
CA ARG A 19 -23.35 -17.76 -15.74
C ARG A 19 -22.44 -18.64 -16.60
N TRP A 20 -22.83 -19.86 -16.89
CA TRP A 20 -22.08 -20.74 -17.79
C TRP A 20 -22.12 -20.26 -19.25
N LEU A 21 -23.25 -19.73 -19.71
CA LEU A 21 -23.34 -19.13 -21.02
C LEU A 21 -22.45 -17.92 -21.20
N SER A 22 -22.28 -17.10 -20.18
CA SER A 22 -21.33 -15.98 -20.23
C SER A 22 -19.86 -16.43 -20.21
N TYR A 23 -19.53 -17.50 -19.51
CA TYR A 23 -18.17 -18.08 -19.53
C TYR A 23 -17.83 -18.75 -20.85
N THR A 24 -18.76 -19.51 -21.44
CA THR A 24 -18.54 -20.12 -22.76
C THR A 24 -18.45 -19.07 -23.86
N CYS A 25 -19.23 -18.00 -23.78
CA CYS A 25 -19.14 -16.86 -24.70
C CYS A 25 -17.80 -16.10 -24.56
N LEU A 26 -17.30 -15.93 -23.34
CA LEU A 26 -15.97 -15.34 -23.09
C LEU A 26 -14.83 -16.24 -23.60
N ILE A 27 -14.96 -17.56 -23.44
CA ILE A 27 -13.97 -18.51 -23.95
C ILE A 27 -13.99 -18.53 -25.48
N GLU A 28 -15.16 -18.49 -26.13
CA GLU A 28 -15.26 -18.38 -27.59
C GLU A 28 -14.71 -17.04 -28.10
N ILE A 29 -14.94 -15.93 -27.40
CA ILE A 29 -14.38 -14.62 -27.76
C ILE A 29 -12.85 -14.63 -27.58
N MET A 30 -12.33 -15.25 -26.53
CA MET A 30 -10.88 -15.39 -26.33
C MET A 30 -10.26 -16.37 -27.34
N ALA A 31 -10.97 -17.46 -27.70
CA ALA A 31 -10.51 -18.41 -28.70
C ALA A 31 -10.52 -17.83 -30.13
N THR A 32 -11.40 -16.86 -30.41
CA THR A 32 -11.42 -16.17 -31.71
C THR A 32 -10.31 -15.14 -31.87
N ILE A 33 -9.68 -14.70 -30.79
CA ILE A 33 -8.54 -13.77 -30.84
C ILE A 33 -7.23 -14.50 -31.18
N VAL A 34 -7.13 -15.78 -30.88
CA VAL A 34 -5.98 -16.60 -31.30
C VAL A 34 -6.21 -17.07 -32.76
N LYS A 35 -6.08 -16.13 -33.69
CA LYS A 35 -6.05 -16.46 -35.11
C LYS A 35 -4.83 -17.35 -35.33
N SER A 36 -5.04 -18.60 -35.71
CA SER A 36 -3.96 -19.50 -36.11
C SER A 36 -3.20 -18.86 -37.27
N TYR A 37 -1.98 -18.44 -36.98
CA TYR A 37 -1.10 -17.84 -37.97
C TYR A 37 -0.46 -18.95 -38.80
N GLU A 38 -0.87 -19.05 -40.06
CA GLU A 38 -0.18 -19.94 -40.99
C GLU A 38 1.05 -19.22 -41.55
N PRO A 39 2.25 -19.68 -41.18
CA PRO A 39 3.47 -18.98 -41.57
C PRO A 39 3.71 -19.09 -43.07
N THR A 40 3.85 -17.95 -43.75
CA THR A 40 4.22 -17.84 -45.14
C THR A 40 5.70 -18.27 -45.31
N PHE A 41 6.13 -18.54 -46.55
CA PHE A 41 7.54 -18.87 -46.87
C PHE A 41 8.49 -17.82 -46.32
N TRP A 42 8.17 -16.54 -46.44
CA TRP A 42 8.97 -15.44 -45.94
C TRP A 42 9.03 -15.39 -44.38
N ASP A 43 7.99 -15.85 -43.72
CA ASP A 43 7.99 -15.95 -42.25
C ASP A 43 8.89 -17.08 -41.76
N LYS A 44 8.97 -18.17 -42.55
CA LYS A 44 9.88 -19.29 -42.29
C LYS A 44 11.38 -18.91 -42.46
N LEU A 45 11.69 -17.88 -43.26
CA LEU A 45 13.03 -17.37 -43.39
C LEU A 45 13.53 -16.56 -42.19
N TYR A 46 12.62 -16.19 -41.24
CA TYR A 46 12.92 -15.40 -40.03
C TYR A 46 13.56 -14.03 -40.28
N LEU A 47 14.14 -13.79 -41.45
CA LEU A 47 14.83 -12.54 -41.79
C LEU A 47 13.91 -11.29 -41.74
N PRO A 48 12.66 -11.31 -42.23
CA PRO A 48 11.77 -10.17 -42.13
C PRO A 48 11.36 -9.90 -40.68
N ALA A 49 11.15 -10.94 -39.87
CA ALA A 49 10.83 -10.82 -38.44
C ALA A 49 12.00 -10.22 -37.66
N LEU A 50 13.23 -10.69 -37.93
CA LEU A 50 14.45 -10.15 -37.34
C LEU A 50 14.65 -8.67 -37.71
N ALA A 51 14.47 -8.32 -38.98
CA ALA A 51 14.57 -6.94 -39.44
C ALA A 51 13.54 -6.01 -38.78
N LYS A 52 12.30 -6.48 -38.63
CA LYS A 52 11.25 -5.72 -37.89
C LYS A 52 11.62 -5.53 -36.42
N GLY A 53 12.13 -6.58 -35.75
CA GLY A 53 12.59 -6.49 -34.38
C GLY A 53 13.75 -5.50 -34.21
N LEU A 54 14.74 -5.57 -35.13
CA LEU A 54 15.87 -4.66 -35.13
C LEU A 54 15.44 -3.20 -35.37
N MET A 55 14.47 -2.98 -36.26
CA MET A 55 13.91 -1.66 -36.52
C MET A 55 13.22 -1.06 -35.29
N VAL A 56 12.53 -1.87 -34.50
CA VAL A 56 11.88 -1.44 -33.26
C VAL A 56 12.94 -0.98 -32.25
N THR A 57 13.98 -1.79 -32.04
CA THR A 57 15.07 -1.44 -31.10
C THR A 57 15.82 -0.20 -31.55
N LEU A 58 16.12 -0.08 -32.86
CA LEU A 58 16.75 1.10 -33.43
C LEU A 58 15.93 2.37 -33.24
N LYS A 59 14.58 2.29 -33.42
CA LYS A 59 13.67 3.40 -33.14
C LYS A 59 13.71 3.80 -31.67
N HIS A 60 13.79 2.85 -30.75
CA HIS A 60 13.89 3.14 -29.31
C HIS A 60 15.25 3.74 -28.94
N PHE A 61 16.31 3.39 -29.63
CA PHE A 61 17.65 3.97 -29.42
C PHE A 61 17.68 5.49 -29.61
N PHE A 62 16.95 6.00 -30.62
CA PHE A 62 16.86 7.44 -30.89
C PHE A 62 15.75 8.14 -30.13
N ARG A 63 15.00 7.43 -29.31
CA ARG A 63 13.92 8.01 -28.49
C ARG A 63 14.49 8.82 -27.34
N LYS A 64 13.80 9.91 -26.97
CA LYS A 64 14.13 10.68 -25.76
C LYS A 64 14.12 9.74 -24.55
N LYS A 65 15.17 9.80 -23.74
CA LYS A 65 15.27 9.05 -22.49
C LYS A 65 14.19 9.48 -21.53
N ILE A 66 13.53 8.52 -20.88
CA ILE A 66 12.49 8.73 -19.86
C ILE A 66 12.96 8.30 -18.46
N THR A 67 14.18 7.79 -18.38
CA THR A 67 14.79 7.36 -17.11
C THR A 67 15.21 8.56 -16.29
N ILE A 68 14.91 8.52 -14.99
CA ILE A 68 15.32 9.51 -14.01
C ILE A 68 16.80 9.28 -13.67
N GLN A 69 17.57 10.36 -13.59
CA GLN A 69 18.99 10.31 -13.29
C GLN A 69 19.21 10.36 -11.78
N TYR A 70 18.96 9.25 -11.09
CA TYR A 70 19.25 9.14 -9.66
C TYR A 70 20.78 9.13 -9.46
N PRO A 71 21.37 9.82 -8.46
CA PRO A 71 20.73 10.57 -7.36
C PRO A 71 20.42 12.04 -7.63
N ASP A 72 20.80 12.59 -8.80
CA ASP A 72 20.61 14.00 -9.13
C ASP A 72 19.14 14.37 -9.25
N GLU A 73 18.36 13.49 -9.85
CA GLU A 73 16.91 13.58 -9.91
C GLU A 73 16.28 12.45 -9.10
N LYS A 74 15.47 12.78 -8.10
CA LYS A 74 14.72 11.81 -7.31
C LYS A 74 13.29 11.70 -7.83
N HIS A 75 12.75 10.49 -7.74
CA HIS A 75 11.33 10.26 -8.00
C HIS A 75 10.48 10.98 -6.96
N VAL A 76 9.48 11.74 -7.40
CA VAL A 76 8.48 12.33 -6.52
C VAL A 76 7.43 11.25 -6.23
N PRO A 77 7.27 10.83 -4.97
CA PRO A 77 6.26 9.86 -4.60
C PRO A 77 4.86 10.37 -4.91
N PRO A 78 3.93 9.50 -5.32
CA PRO A 78 2.52 9.88 -5.46
C PRO A 78 1.88 10.10 -4.09
N ASP A 79 0.78 10.86 -4.07
CA ASP A 79 -0.03 11.08 -2.87
C ASP A 79 -0.45 9.73 -2.26
N GLY A 80 -0.37 9.63 -0.93
CA GLY A 80 -0.66 8.39 -0.20
C GLY A 80 0.41 7.30 -0.31
N TYR A 81 1.64 7.69 -0.69
CA TYR A 81 2.78 6.77 -0.67
C TYR A 81 3.05 6.28 0.76
N ARG A 82 3.41 5.00 0.88
CA ARG A 82 3.67 4.35 2.17
C ARG A 82 5.17 4.13 2.33
N GLY A 83 5.86 5.17 2.80
CA GLY A 83 7.30 5.11 3.08
C GLY A 83 7.59 4.96 4.58
N LEU A 84 8.61 5.64 5.05
CA LEU A 84 9.11 5.54 6.42
C LEU A 84 8.05 5.99 7.43
N HIS A 85 7.96 5.29 8.56
CA HIS A 85 7.02 5.60 9.64
C HIS A 85 7.46 6.83 10.44
N ARG A 86 6.49 7.58 10.96
CA ARG A 86 6.69 8.63 11.95
C ARG A 86 5.73 8.49 13.12
N LEU A 87 6.11 8.98 14.29
CA LEU A 87 5.21 9.15 15.43
C LEU A 87 4.81 10.61 15.56
N ASN A 88 3.50 10.86 15.48
CA ASN A 88 2.94 12.19 15.56
C ASN A 88 2.95 12.73 16.99
N LYS A 89 3.10 14.06 17.10
CA LYS A 89 2.98 14.81 18.34
C LYS A 89 1.76 15.72 18.32
N PHE A 90 1.27 16.06 19.49
CA PHE A 90 0.34 17.18 19.65
C PHE A 90 1.07 18.52 19.46
N PRO A 91 0.35 19.62 19.22
CA PRO A 91 0.96 20.96 19.18
C PRO A 91 1.73 21.32 20.45
N ASP A 92 1.35 20.74 21.58
CA ASP A 92 2.00 20.91 22.89
C ASP A 92 3.36 20.15 22.99
N GLY A 93 3.76 19.44 21.95
CA GLY A 93 4.99 18.64 21.91
C GLY A 93 4.86 17.25 22.54
N LYS A 94 3.71 16.90 23.10
CA LYS A 94 3.44 15.55 23.65
C LYS A 94 3.26 14.54 22.54
N ILE A 95 3.68 13.29 22.77
CA ILE A 95 3.48 12.18 21.86
C ILE A 95 2.02 11.77 21.89
N ARG A 96 1.39 11.60 20.71
CA ARG A 96 -0.01 11.14 20.59
C ARG A 96 -0.21 9.68 21.01
N CYS A 97 0.85 8.88 20.93
CA CYS A 97 0.78 7.45 21.20
C CYS A 97 0.52 7.15 22.68
N VAL A 98 -0.54 6.41 22.95
CA VAL A 98 -0.96 5.94 24.27
C VAL A 98 -0.57 4.48 24.55
N ALA A 99 0.32 3.91 23.76
CA ALA A 99 0.81 2.53 23.89
C ALA A 99 -0.33 1.48 24.01
N CYS A 100 -1.38 1.60 23.18
CA CYS A 100 -2.51 0.66 23.18
C CYS A 100 -2.21 -0.66 22.46
N GLU A 101 -1.05 -0.78 21.79
CA GLU A 101 -0.56 -1.97 21.08
C GLU A 101 -1.42 -2.42 19.87
N MET A 102 -2.46 -1.67 19.48
CA MET A 102 -3.31 -2.04 18.34
C MET A 102 -2.54 -2.10 17.02
N CYS A 103 -1.56 -1.23 16.82
CA CYS A 103 -0.71 -1.24 15.63
C CYS A 103 0.21 -2.47 15.58
N SER A 104 0.70 -2.96 16.73
CA SER A 104 1.46 -4.19 16.83
C SER A 104 0.58 -5.40 16.52
N ALA A 105 -0.62 -5.47 17.11
CA ALA A 105 -1.59 -6.55 16.86
C ALA A 105 -2.08 -6.60 15.39
N ALA A 106 -2.20 -5.45 14.72
CA ALA A 106 -2.62 -5.37 13.32
C ALA A 106 -1.48 -5.65 12.33
N CYS A 107 -0.23 -5.73 12.79
CA CYS A 107 0.92 -5.89 11.93
C CYS A 107 1.06 -7.33 11.41
N PRO A 108 0.92 -7.60 10.09
CA PRO A 108 1.04 -8.96 9.57
C PRO A 108 2.47 -9.50 9.58
N ALA A 109 3.48 -8.59 9.70
CA ALA A 109 4.89 -8.94 9.71
C ALA A 109 5.49 -9.03 11.12
N ASP A 110 4.68 -8.73 12.16
CA ASP A 110 5.11 -8.71 13.57
C ASP A 110 6.43 -7.93 13.78
N CYS A 111 6.48 -6.73 13.19
CA CYS A 111 7.68 -5.89 13.18
C CYS A 111 7.62 -4.71 14.15
N ILE A 112 6.53 -4.54 14.90
CA ILE A 112 6.32 -3.42 15.83
C ILE A 112 6.33 -3.95 17.26
N HIS A 113 7.27 -3.44 18.05
CA HIS A 113 7.44 -3.83 19.45
C HIS A 113 7.23 -2.62 20.35
N ILE A 114 6.25 -2.72 21.26
CA ILE A 114 5.87 -1.63 22.17
C ILE A 114 5.99 -2.13 23.61
N ILE A 115 6.59 -1.30 24.46
CA ILE A 115 6.58 -1.51 25.90
C ILE A 115 5.83 -0.34 26.52
N PRO A 116 4.61 -0.56 27.06
CA PRO A 116 3.88 0.48 27.75
C PRO A 116 4.46 0.78 29.13
N GLY A 117 4.29 1.99 29.58
CA GLY A 117 4.65 2.44 30.92
C GLY A 117 3.77 3.60 31.37
N PRO A 118 3.99 4.12 32.59
CA PRO A 118 3.24 5.27 33.09
C PRO A 118 3.56 6.52 32.27
N SER A 119 2.54 7.35 32.05
CA SER A 119 2.73 8.64 31.39
C SER A 119 3.59 9.57 32.24
N PRO A 120 4.57 10.26 31.62
CA PRO A 120 5.31 11.30 32.31
C PRO A 120 4.52 12.63 32.47
N TRP A 121 3.36 12.72 31.84
CA TRP A 121 2.50 13.92 31.88
C TRP A 121 1.27 13.69 32.76
N GLU A 122 0.86 14.72 33.47
CA GLU A 122 -0.35 14.73 34.31
C GLU A 122 -1.60 15.10 33.46
N ASP A 123 -1.79 14.44 32.32
CA ASP A 123 -2.84 14.74 31.36
C ASP A 123 -4.00 13.74 31.37
N GLY A 124 -4.04 12.85 32.37
CA GLY A 124 -5.07 11.80 32.48
C GLY A 124 -4.78 10.56 31.64
N ASN A 125 -3.77 10.57 30.79
CA ASN A 125 -3.33 9.37 30.10
C ASN A 125 -2.50 8.51 31.04
N GLU A 126 -2.97 7.30 31.32
CA GLU A 126 -2.27 6.37 32.21
C GLU A 126 -1.11 5.65 31.51
N ARG A 127 -1.13 5.61 30.18
CA ARG A 127 -0.18 4.83 29.37
C ARG A 127 0.66 5.71 28.46
N PHE A 128 1.91 5.31 28.31
CA PHE A 128 2.89 5.96 27.46
C PHE A 128 3.84 4.91 26.86
N PRO A 129 4.30 5.03 25.61
CA PRO A 129 5.29 4.12 25.05
C PRO A 129 6.68 4.43 25.63
N VAL A 130 7.11 3.63 26.59
CA VAL A 130 8.50 3.70 27.12
C VAL A 130 9.45 3.29 26.00
N ARG A 131 9.11 2.22 25.29
CA ARG A 131 9.82 1.74 24.13
C ARG A 131 8.86 1.56 22.96
N PHE A 132 9.27 1.95 21.78
CA PHE A 132 8.53 1.77 20.54
C PHE A 132 9.53 1.54 19.41
N ASP A 133 9.65 0.31 18.95
CA ASP A 133 10.61 -0.07 17.94
C ASP A 133 9.88 -0.65 16.71
N ILE A 134 10.40 -0.33 15.53
CA ILE A 134 9.95 -0.91 14.26
C ILE A 134 11.16 -1.52 13.54
N ASP A 135 11.07 -2.81 13.23
CA ASP A 135 12.04 -3.49 12.35
C ASP A 135 11.67 -3.23 10.89
N LEU A 136 12.33 -2.25 10.26
CA LEU A 136 12.06 -1.85 8.87
C LEU A 136 12.40 -2.94 7.86
N LEU A 137 13.31 -3.88 8.20
CA LEU A 137 13.67 -4.98 7.31
C LEU A 137 12.60 -6.08 7.27
N ARG A 138 11.75 -6.15 8.31
CA ARG A 138 10.57 -7.03 8.32
C ARG A 138 9.32 -6.33 7.81
N CYS A 139 9.27 -5.00 7.93
CA CYS A 139 8.11 -4.22 7.55
C CYS A 139 7.83 -4.34 6.05
N ILE A 140 6.57 -4.58 5.69
CA ILE A 140 6.10 -4.63 4.30
C ILE A 140 5.40 -3.34 3.85
N PHE A 141 5.42 -2.31 4.68
CA PHE A 141 4.82 -0.99 4.40
C PHE A 141 3.35 -1.05 3.97
N CYS A 142 2.58 -1.96 4.55
CA CYS A 142 1.16 -2.18 4.20
C CYS A 142 0.21 -1.08 4.73
N GLY A 143 0.61 -0.32 5.76
CA GLY A 143 -0.20 0.75 6.36
C GLY A 143 -1.26 0.28 7.37
N PHE A 144 -1.34 -1.02 7.72
CA PHE A 144 -2.32 -1.50 8.69
C PHE A 144 -2.12 -0.93 10.09
N CYS A 145 -0.88 -0.64 10.48
CA CYS A 145 -0.57 0.01 11.75
C CYS A 145 -1.17 1.42 11.84
N GLU A 146 -1.15 2.16 10.75
CA GLU A 146 -1.73 3.49 10.63
C GLU A 146 -3.27 3.41 10.69
N MET A 147 -3.89 2.51 9.93
CA MET A 147 -5.34 2.32 9.94
C MET A 147 -5.88 1.81 11.28
N ALA A 148 -5.08 1.02 12.02
CA ALA A 148 -5.48 0.48 13.31
C ALA A 148 -5.28 1.45 14.48
N CYS A 149 -4.56 2.55 14.29
CA CYS A 149 -4.27 3.50 15.35
C CYS A 149 -5.46 4.42 15.64
N PRO A 150 -6.11 4.37 16.82
CA PRO A 150 -7.23 5.23 17.16
C PRO A 150 -6.81 6.69 17.40
N GLU A 151 -5.55 6.90 17.84
CA GLU A 151 -5.01 8.21 18.19
C GLU A 151 -4.28 8.91 17.03
N GLU A 152 -4.26 8.31 15.85
CA GLU A 152 -3.50 8.80 14.69
C GLU A 152 -2.03 9.12 15.04
N ALA A 153 -1.48 8.30 15.92
CA ALA A 153 -0.15 8.51 16.45
C ALA A 153 0.96 7.99 15.54
N ILE A 154 0.68 6.95 14.74
CA ILE A 154 1.61 6.41 13.76
C ILE A 154 1.10 6.68 12.35
N GLU A 155 1.97 7.13 11.48
CA GLU A 155 1.66 7.50 10.11
C GLU A 155 2.84 7.15 9.18
N LEU A 156 2.55 6.81 7.92
CA LEU A 156 3.57 6.56 6.91
C LEU A 156 3.82 7.84 6.11
N THR A 157 5.10 8.11 5.84
CA THR A 157 5.54 9.32 5.13
C THR A 157 5.87 9.01 3.67
N GLU A 158 6.24 10.04 2.92
CA GLU A 158 6.72 9.92 1.54
C GLU A 158 8.21 9.57 1.45
N ILE A 159 8.91 9.46 2.58
CA ILE A 159 10.33 9.14 2.60
C ILE A 159 10.54 7.68 2.21
N TYR A 160 11.23 7.45 1.10
CA TYR A 160 11.51 6.11 0.58
C TYR A 160 13.00 5.79 0.47
N ASP A 161 13.86 6.80 0.44
CA ASP A 161 15.30 6.63 0.27
C ASP A 161 16.04 6.58 1.62
N PHE A 162 15.71 5.55 2.41
CA PHE A 162 16.42 5.22 3.62
C PHE A 162 17.20 3.93 3.41
N SER A 163 18.49 3.97 3.58
CA SER A 163 19.38 2.82 3.48
C SER A 163 20.49 2.95 4.50
N ASN A 164 20.94 1.82 5.03
CA ASN A 164 22.02 1.81 5.98
C ASN A 164 22.91 0.59 5.77
N TYR A 165 24.08 0.58 6.39
CA TYR A 165 25.08 -0.49 6.23
C TYR A 165 24.85 -1.66 7.17
N THR A 166 24.20 -1.44 8.32
CA THR A 166 23.94 -2.49 9.31
C THR A 166 22.45 -2.72 9.48
N ARG A 167 22.10 -3.93 9.97
CA ARG A 167 20.72 -4.27 10.28
C ARG A 167 20.19 -3.46 11.45
N ASP A 168 21.03 -3.24 12.44
CA ASP A 168 20.63 -2.56 13.69
C ASP A 168 20.22 -1.10 13.44
N ASP A 169 20.84 -0.46 12.45
CA ASP A 169 20.50 0.91 12.06
C ASP A 169 19.11 1.02 11.39
N LEU A 170 18.54 -0.10 10.93
CA LEU A 170 17.20 -0.18 10.36
C LEU A 170 16.15 -0.70 11.36
N LEU A 171 16.56 -0.87 12.61
CA LEU A 171 15.66 -1.02 13.73
C LEU A 171 15.40 0.39 14.31
N ILE A 172 14.33 1.03 13.83
CA ILE A 172 14.03 2.39 14.27
C ILE A 172 13.35 2.37 15.63
N ASP A 173 13.93 3.08 16.57
CA ASP A 173 13.41 3.30 17.90
C ASP A 173 12.44 4.49 17.96
N LYS A 174 11.84 4.72 19.12
CA LYS A 174 10.93 5.83 19.39
C LYS A 174 11.54 7.19 19.03
N GLU A 175 12.81 7.41 19.37
CA GLU A 175 13.48 8.69 19.13
C GLU A 175 13.71 8.92 17.64
N GLY A 176 14.07 7.88 16.89
CA GLY A 176 14.17 7.91 15.44
C GLY A 176 12.85 8.25 14.76
N LEU A 177 11.74 7.63 15.21
CA LEU A 177 10.40 7.91 14.67
C LEU A 177 9.94 9.35 14.96
N LEU A 178 10.28 9.89 16.12
CA LEU A 178 10.03 11.29 16.47
C LEU A 178 10.93 12.24 15.67
N GLY A 179 12.16 11.82 15.36
CA GLY A 179 13.05 12.57 14.47
C GLY A 179 12.48 12.69 13.05
N VAL A 180 11.91 11.60 12.52
CA VAL A 180 11.19 11.63 11.23
C VAL A 180 10.01 12.61 11.27
N TYR A 181 9.26 12.65 12.38
CA TYR A 181 8.19 13.63 12.56
C TYR A 181 8.70 15.07 12.47
N GLU A 182 9.80 15.41 13.14
CA GLU A 182 10.35 16.77 13.10
C GLU A 182 10.79 17.18 11.69
N LEU A 183 11.25 16.23 10.86
CA LEU A 183 11.63 16.48 9.48
C LEU A 183 10.39 16.65 8.55
N THR A 184 9.26 16.09 8.94
CA THR A 184 8.07 15.98 8.08
C THR A 184 6.84 16.66 8.65
N LYS A 185 6.96 17.43 9.74
CA LYS A 185 5.83 18.06 10.44
C LYS A 185 5.00 19.01 9.57
N ASP A 186 5.64 19.65 8.60
CA ASP A 186 4.99 20.62 7.71
C ASP A 186 4.27 19.97 6.53
N THR A 187 4.38 18.65 6.39
CA THR A 187 3.77 17.87 5.32
C THR A 187 2.59 17.07 5.86
N ASN A 188 1.40 17.30 5.30
CA ASN A 188 0.24 16.46 5.60
C ASN A 188 0.27 15.23 4.69
N TYR A 189 0.48 14.07 5.28
CA TYR A 189 0.39 12.80 4.57
C TYR A 189 -1.04 12.29 4.66
N TYR A 190 -1.62 11.97 3.51
CA TYR A 190 -2.94 11.36 3.47
C TYR A 190 -2.84 9.91 3.92
N SER A 191 -3.51 9.59 4.99
CA SER A 191 -3.49 8.25 5.55
C SER A 191 -4.83 7.52 5.46
N ARG A 192 -5.94 8.21 5.63
CA ARG A 192 -7.26 7.59 5.71
C ARG A 192 -8.25 8.20 4.74
N PRO A 193 -9.22 7.40 4.21
CA PRO A 193 -10.26 7.91 3.33
C PRO A 193 -11.11 9.05 3.94
N ASN A 194 -11.16 9.15 5.27
CA ASN A 194 -11.97 10.13 6.00
C ASN A 194 -11.13 11.11 6.85
N ALA A 195 -9.81 11.11 6.74
CA ALA A 195 -8.92 11.94 7.56
C ALA A 195 -9.25 13.46 7.47
N GLY A 196 -9.75 13.92 6.31
CA GLY A 196 -10.17 15.30 6.14
C GLY A 196 -11.47 15.66 6.88
N GLN A 197 -12.34 14.70 7.12
CA GLN A 197 -13.61 14.92 7.85
C GLN A 197 -13.39 14.94 9.36
N ASP A 198 -12.44 14.11 9.84
CA ASP A 198 -12.12 14.04 11.26
C ASP A 198 -11.32 15.26 11.73
N SER A 199 -10.46 15.84 10.87
CA SER A 199 -9.70 17.05 11.17
C SER A 199 -10.60 18.30 11.24
N GLU A 200 -11.63 18.41 10.42
CA GLU A 200 -12.62 19.50 10.54
C GLU A 200 -13.51 19.36 11.79
N ALA A 201 -13.78 18.13 12.21
CA ALA A 201 -14.54 17.89 13.44
C ALA A 201 -13.75 18.26 14.71
N LEU A 202 -12.42 18.12 14.67
CA LEU A 202 -11.52 18.48 15.78
C LEU A 202 -11.19 19.99 15.82
N THR A 203 -11.31 20.70 14.70
CA THR A 203 -11.08 22.16 14.63
C THR A 203 -12.34 22.99 14.88
N SER A 204 -13.54 22.37 14.94
CA SER A 204 -14.73 23.09 15.36
C SER A 204 -14.68 23.31 16.86
N ASP A 205 -14.48 24.56 17.28
CA ASP A 205 -14.48 25.12 18.64
C ASP A 205 -15.67 24.66 19.50
N LYS A 206 -15.64 23.40 19.90
CA LYS A 206 -16.63 22.81 20.82
C LYS A 206 -15.93 22.01 21.92
N PHE A 207 -14.99 22.66 22.58
CA PHE A 207 -14.61 22.31 23.94
C PHE A 207 -14.29 23.58 24.72
#